data_e24b118e9e31fb3e533184c53e94b3aa
#
_entry.id   e24b118e9e31fb3e533184c53e94b3aa
#
_cell.length_a   1.000
_cell.length_b   1.000
_cell.length_c   1.000
_cell.angle_alpha   90.00
_cell.angle_beta   90.00
_cell.angle_gamma   90.00
#
_symmetry.space_group_name_H-M   'P 1'
#
loop_
_entity.id
_entity.type
_entity.pdbx_description
1 polymer ?
#
loop_
_entity_poly.entity_id
_entity_poly.type
_entity_poly.pdbx_seq_one_letter_code
_entity_poly.pdbx_strand_id
1 'polypeptide(L)'
;MEQQSHKVLVVDDDVRLRQLLERYLRDQGFGARAVDGAEAMDRAMAREHYDLLVLDLMMPGEDGLAICRRLRGTKSDVPIIMLTAKGDDVDRIVGLELGADDYLPKPFNPRELVARINAVMRRRAA
;
A
#
# COMPACT_ATOMS: atom_id res chain seq x y z
N MET A 1 -22.33 -17.87 3.56
CA MET A 1 -21.22 -17.72 2.64
C MET A 1 -20.16 -16.81 3.22
N GLU A 2 -18.95 -17.30 3.25
CA GLU A 2 -17.88 -16.53 3.82
C GLU A 2 -17.29 -15.55 2.83
N GLN A 3 -17.08 -14.35 3.28
CA GLN A 3 -16.28 -13.40 2.53
C GLN A 3 -14.84 -13.61 2.90
N GLN A 4 -14.02 -13.81 1.89
CA GLN A 4 -12.58 -13.81 2.11
C GLN A 4 -12.15 -12.38 2.39
N SER A 5 -11.53 -12.17 3.53
CA SER A 5 -10.94 -10.86 3.79
C SER A 5 -9.60 -10.77 3.07
N HIS A 6 -9.39 -9.64 2.40
CA HIS A 6 -8.11 -9.36 1.79
C HIS A 6 -7.11 -8.93 2.86
N LYS A 7 -5.86 -9.29 2.66
CA LYS A 7 -4.77 -8.90 3.55
C LYS A 7 -4.01 -7.73 2.96
N VAL A 8 -3.92 -6.66 3.73
CA VAL A 8 -3.27 -5.41 3.32
C VAL A 8 -2.05 -5.16 4.19
N LEU A 9 -0.92 -4.88 3.56
CA LEU A 9 0.29 -4.48 4.26
C LEU A 9 0.51 -3.00 4.04
N VAL A 10 0.56 -2.23 5.12
CA VAL A 10 0.84 -0.79 5.07
C VAL A 10 2.30 -0.57 5.42
N VAL A 11 3.01 0.18 4.58
CA VAL A 11 4.42 0.49 4.79
C VAL A 11 4.55 2.01 4.87
N ASP A 12 4.76 2.54 6.07
CA ASP A 12 4.81 3.98 6.32
C ASP A 12 5.59 4.23 7.59
N ASP A 13 6.49 5.22 7.58
CA ASP A 13 7.32 5.51 8.76
C ASP A 13 6.60 6.32 9.84
N ASP A 14 5.41 6.83 9.56
CA ASP A 14 4.62 7.59 10.53
C ASP A 14 3.86 6.63 11.46
N VAL A 15 4.25 6.60 12.74
CA VAL A 15 3.66 5.67 13.70
C VAL A 15 2.17 5.92 13.91
N ARG A 16 1.74 7.18 13.90
CA ARG A 16 0.32 7.50 14.12
C ARG A 16 -0.53 7.02 12.96
N LEU A 17 -0.03 7.23 11.75
CA LEU A 17 -0.76 6.78 10.56
C LEU A 17 -0.80 5.25 10.51
N ARG A 18 0.29 4.57 10.84
CA ARG A 18 0.29 3.11 10.91
C ARG A 18 -0.77 2.59 11.87
N GLN A 19 -0.83 3.15 13.08
CA GLN A 19 -1.81 2.72 14.08
C GLN A 19 -3.23 2.96 13.61
N LEU A 20 -3.47 4.13 13.05
CA LEU A 20 -4.79 4.49 12.54
C LEU A 20 -5.23 3.55 11.42
N LEU A 21 -4.37 3.32 10.44
CA LEU A 21 -4.72 2.51 9.27
C LEU A 21 -4.88 1.04 9.63
N GLU A 22 -3.98 0.50 10.47
CA GLU A 22 -4.10 -0.88 10.89
C GLU A 22 -5.43 -1.13 11.58
N ARG A 23 -5.80 -0.25 12.50
CA ARG A 23 -7.06 -0.35 13.22
C ARG A 23 -8.26 -0.17 12.29
N TYR A 24 -8.23 0.89 11.49
CA TYR A 24 -9.35 1.21 10.62
C TYR A 24 -9.60 0.10 9.60
N LEU A 25 -8.55 -0.40 8.98
CA LEU A 25 -8.69 -1.45 7.98
C LEU A 25 -9.22 -2.75 8.59
N ARG A 26 -8.76 -3.10 9.80
CA ARG A 26 -9.29 -4.27 10.50
C ARG A 26 -10.78 -4.10 10.81
N ASP A 27 -11.17 -2.89 11.23
CA ASP A 27 -12.57 -2.62 11.51
C ASP A 27 -13.44 -2.74 10.26
N GLN A 28 -12.85 -2.52 9.09
CA GLN A 28 -13.55 -2.65 7.82
C GLN A 28 -13.51 -4.06 7.23
N GLY A 29 -12.95 -5.01 7.95
CA GLY A 29 -12.97 -6.41 7.54
C GLY A 29 -11.72 -6.90 6.82
N PHE A 30 -10.69 -6.06 6.71
CA PHE A 30 -9.42 -6.49 6.12
C PHE A 30 -8.51 -7.14 7.15
N GLY A 31 -7.70 -8.10 6.72
CA GLY A 31 -6.52 -8.43 7.49
C GLY A 31 -5.51 -7.32 7.23
N ALA A 32 -4.98 -6.71 8.28
CA ALA A 32 -4.10 -5.57 8.09
C ALA A 32 -2.91 -5.62 9.04
N ARG A 33 -1.76 -5.32 8.50
CA ARG A 33 -0.53 -5.14 9.26
C ARG A 33 0.15 -3.88 8.76
N ALA A 34 0.76 -3.13 9.67
CA ALA A 34 1.49 -1.93 9.31
C ALA A 34 2.93 -2.05 9.80
N VAL A 35 3.87 -1.70 8.94
CA VAL A 35 5.31 -1.75 9.21
C VAL A 35 5.97 -0.43 8.85
N ASP A 36 7.17 -0.21 9.35
CA ASP A 36 7.80 1.11 9.30
C ASP A 36 8.76 1.33 8.14
N GLY A 37 9.00 0.33 7.32
CA GLY A 37 9.92 0.49 6.20
C GLY A 37 10.16 -0.80 5.45
N ALA A 38 11.10 -0.74 4.50
CA ALA A 38 11.35 -1.82 3.56
C ALA A 38 11.80 -3.13 4.21
N GLU A 39 12.67 -3.06 5.21
CA GLU A 39 13.15 -4.29 5.86
C GLU A 39 12.01 -5.03 6.55
N ALA A 40 11.19 -4.30 7.31
CA ALA A 40 10.05 -4.91 7.99
C ALA A 40 9.02 -5.41 6.97
N MET A 41 8.85 -4.68 5.86
CA MET A 41 7.99 -5.13 4.76
C MET A 41 8.48 -6.48 4.22
N ASP A 42 9.76 -6.58 3.93
CA ASP A 42 10.33 -7.81 3.37
C ASP A 42 10.15 -9.00 4.33
N ARG A 43 10.35 -8.77 5.63
CA ARG A 43 10.13 -9.82 6.62
C ARG A 43 8.67 -10.24 6.68
N ALA A 44 7.76 -9.29 6.61
CA ALA A 44 6.33 -9.60 6.65
C ALA A 44 5.92 -10.41 5.41
N MET A 45 6.38 -9.99 4.24
CA MET A 45 6.04 -10.66 2.99
C MET A 45 6.68 -12.05 2.87
N ALA A 46 7.79 -12.29 3.57
CA ALA A 46 8.40 -13.60 3.60
C ALA A 46 7.61 -14.59 4.47
N ARG A 47 6.81 -14.09 5.41
CA ARG A 47 6.06 -14.92 6.34
C ARG A 47 4.66 -15.23 5.88
N GLU A 48 4.02 -14.28 5.19
CA GLU A 48 2.65 -14.52 4.74
C GLU A 48 2.35 -13.73 3.48
N HIS A 49 1.32 -14.16 2.80
CA HIS A 49 0.85 -13.54 1.57
C HIS A 49 0.05 -12.28 1.89
N TYR A 50 0.27 -11.22 1.11
CA TYR A 50 -0.54 -10.01 1.16
C TYR A 50 -1.17 -9.76 -0.20
N ASP A 51 -2.42 -9.35 -0.19
CA ASP A 51 -3.18 -9.11 -1.41
C ASP A 51 -2.93 -7.74 -2.00
N LEU A 52 -2.44 -6.80 -1.18
CA LEU A 52 -2.23 -5.42 -1.61
C LEU A 52 -1.24 -4.74 -0.67
N LEU A 53 -0.40 -3.89 -1.23
CA LEU A 53 0.52 -3.04 -0.47
C LEU A 53 0.08 -1.59 -0.54
N VAL A 54 0.14 -0.89 0.60
CA VAL A 54 0.00 0.56 0.67
C VAL A 54 1.37 1.08 1.04
N LEU A 55 2.02 1.81 0.13
CA LEU A 55 3.40 2.27 0.30
C LEU A 55 3.46 3.78 0.42
N ASP A 56 4.09 4.26 1.48
CA ASP A 56 4.44 5.68 1.58
C ASP A 56 5.55 5.98 0.58
N LEU A 57 5.35 7.02 -0.23
CA LEU A 57 6.35 7.44 -1.21
C LEU A 57 7.61 7.94 -0.54
N MET A 58 7.47 8.72 0.53
CA MET A 58 8.58 9.41 1.19
C MET A 58 8.93 8.72 2.50
N MET A 59 9.96 7.88 2.45
CA MET A 59 10.48 7.19 3.65
C MET A 59 12.00 7.27 3.64
N PRO A 60 12.64 7.30 4.82
CA PRO A 60 14.09 7.19 4.88
C PRO A 60 14.55 5.81 4.41
N GLY A 61 15.73 5.76 3.84
CA GLY A 61 16.24 4.52 3.26
C GLY A 61 15.59 4.23 1.92
N GLU A 62 15.07 3.04 1.74
CA GLU A 62 14.39 2.68 0.49
C GLU A 62 12.99 3.28 0.50
N ASP A 63 12.73 4.24 -0.40
CA ASP A 63 11.44 4.91 -0.49
C ASP A 63 10.42 4.09 -1.30
N GLY A 64 9.20 4.61 -1.39
CA GLY A 64 8.12 3.88 -2.06
C GLY A 64 8.37 3.63 -3.54
N LEU A 65 8.99 4.57 -4.24
CA LEU A 65 9.30 4.38 -5.67
C LEU A 65 10.35 3.28 -5.85
N ALA A 66 11.38 3.28 -5.01
CA ALA A 66 12.43 2.27 -5.07
C ALA A 66 11.86 0.87 -4.76
N ILE A 67 11.00 0.78 -3.76
CA ILE A 67 10.34 -0.48 -3.42
C ILE A 67 9.50 -0.98 -4.59
N CYS A 68 8.70 -0.10 -5.18
CA CYS A 68 7.84 -0.47 -6.31
C CYS A 68 8.68 -0.98 -7.48
N ARG A 69 9.75 -0.26 -7.83
CA ARG A 69 10.65 -0.68 -8.90
C ARG A 69 11.26 -2.05 -8.61
N ARG A 70 11.71 -2.25 -7.36
CA ARG A 70 12.32 -3.53 -6.95
C ARG A 70 11.33 -4.68 -7.06
N LEU A 71 10.11 -4.48 -6.56
CA LEU A 71 9.10 -5.54 -6.62
C LEU A 71 8.73 -5.89 -8.05
N ARG A 72 8.52 -4.89 -8.91
CA ARG A 72 8.20 -5.15 -10.31
C ARG A 72 9.37 -5.80 -11.05
N GLY A 73 10.60 -5.44 -10.68
CA GLY A 73 11.80 -6.06 -11.25
C GLY A 73 11.95 -7.52 -10.90
N THR A 74 11.43 -7.96 -9.76
CA THR A 74 11.40 -9.38 -9.38
C THR A 74 10.13 -10.09 -9.85
N LYS A 75 9.39 -9.45 -10.75
CA LYS A 75 8.15 -9.97 -11.34
C LYS A 75 7.01 -10.17 -10.36
N SER A 76 7.07 -9.49 -9.22
CA SER A 76 5.92 -9.43 -8.32
C SER A 76 4.86 -8.54 -8.95
N ASP A 77 3.64 -9.02 -9.04
CA ASP A 77 2.51 -8.23 -9.54
C ASP A 77 1.57 -7.81 -8.42
N VAL A 78 2.04 -7.85 -7.17
CA VAL A 78 1.21 -7.46 -6.04
C VAL A 78 0.65 -6.05 -6.27
N PRO A 79 -0.66 -5.84 -6.07
CA PRO A 79 -1.24 -4.50 -6.21
C PRO A 79 -0.61 -3.50 -5.24
N ILE A 80 -0.32 -2.31 -5.72
CA ILE A 80 0.32 -1.26 -4.94
C ILE A 80 -0.47 0.04 -5.04
N ILE A 81 -0.84 0.60 -3.88
CA ILE A 81 -1.37 1.95 -3.77
C ILE A 81 -0.28 2.81 -3.14
N MET A 82 0.11 3.87 -3.82
CA MET A 82 1.16 4.76 -3.34
C MET A 82 0.54 5.93 -2.56
N LEU A 83 1.08 6.21 -1.38
CA LEU A 83 0.69 7.40 -0.62
C LEU A 83 1.67 8.52 -0.94
N THR A 84 1.16 9.66 -1.40
CA THR A 84 1.98 10.75 -1.91
C THR A 84 1.75 12.04 -1.14
N ALA A 85 2.65 13.02 -1.31
CA ALA A 85 2.42 14.35 -0.80
C ALA A 85 1.39 15.04 -1.69
N LYS A 86 0.56 15.88 -1.07
CA LYS A 86 -0.47 16.63 -1.80
C LYS A 86 0.20 17.54 -2.82
N GLY A 87 -0.29 17.48 -4.06
CA GLY A 87 0.19 18.36 -5.12
C GLY A 87 1.44 17.87 -5.84
N ASP A 88 1.89 16.65 -5.55
CA ASP A 88 3.11 16.12 -6.17
C ASP A 88 2.76 15.30 -7.42
N ASP A 89 2.46 16.01 -8.51
CA ASP A 89 2.04 15.37 -9.75
C ASP A 89 3.15 14.58 -10.41
N VAL A 90 4.40 15.05 -10.30
CA VAL A 90 5.53 14.36 -10.92
C VAL A 90 5.74 12.98 -10.28
N ASP A 91 5.72 12.93 -8.95
CA ASP A 91 5.89 11.65 -8.25
C ASP A 91 4.74 10.69 -8.54
N ARG A 92 3.53 11.22 -8.70
CA ARG A 92 2.37 10.42 -9.08
C ARG A 92 2.59 9.76 -10.45
N ILE A 93 3.02 10.55 -11.43
CA ILE A 93 3.25 10.06 -12.79
C ILE A 93 4.33 8.98 -12.78
N VAL A 94 5.44 9.26 -12.11
CA VAL A 94 6.55 8.30 -12.01
C VAL A 94 6.10 7.01 -11.34
N GLY A 95 5.32 7.11 -10.25
CA GLY A 95 4.80 5.94 -9.55
C GLY A 95 3.94 5.06 -10.45
N LEU A 96 3.05 5.67 -11.23
CA LEU A 96 2.21 4.92 -12.16
C LEU A 96 3.03 4.28 -13.27
N GLU A 97 4.03 5.00 -13.79
CA GLU A 97 4.93 4.46 -14.82
C GLU A 97 5.74 3.28 -14.30
N LEU A 98 6.09 3.28 -13.00
CA LEU A 98 6.82 2.18 -12.38
C LEU A 98 5.94 0.98 -12.03
N GLY A 99 4.61 1.12 -12.20
CA GLY A 99 3.71 0.00 -12.02
C GLY A 99 2.84 0.04 -10.77
N ALA A 100 2.71 1.19 -10.11
CA ALA A 100 1.72 1.34 -9.04
C ALA A 100 0.32 1.30 -9.64
N ASP A 101 -0.62 0.70 -8.91
CA ASP A 101 -1.99 0.55 -9.39
C ASP A 101 -2.83 1.80 -9.13
N ASP A 102 -2.49 2.55 -8.10
CA ASP A 102 -3.19 3.77 -7.76
C ASP A 102 -2.31 4.59 -6.83
N TYR A 103 -2.72 5.80 -6.54
CA TYR A 103 -2.04 6.67 -5.58
C TYR A 103 -3.09 7.46 -4.80
N LEU A 104 -2.70 7.92 -3.61
CA LEU A 104 -3.59 8.66 -2.73
C LEU A 104 -2.78 9.77 -2.04
N PRO A 105 -3.10 11.05 -2.29
CA PRO A 105 -2.38 12.15 -1.65
C PRO A 105 -2.68 12.24 -0.17
N LYS A 106 -1.65 12.53 0.64
CA LYS A 106 -1.81 12.84 2.05
C LYS A 106 -2.09 14.34 2.22
N PRO A 107 -2.89 14.74 3.19
CA PRO A 107 -3.71 13.91 4.07
C PRO A 107 -4.94 13.37 3.36
N PHE A 108 -5.42 12.22 3.80
CA PHE A 108 -6.59 11.61 3.20
C PHE A 108 -7.54 11.10 4.28
N ASN A 109 -8.79 10.90 3.91
CA ASN A 109 -9.74 10.23 4.76
C ASN A 109 -9.52 8.73 4.64
N PRO A 110 -9.35 7.98 5.75
CA PRO A 110 -9.15 6.54 5.66
C PRO A 110 -10.23 5.80 4.86
N ARG A 111 -11.43 6.34 4.84
CA ARG A 111 -12.52 5.80 4.03
C ARG A 111 -12.20 5.85 2.54
N GLU A 112 -11.46 6.87 2.11
CA GLU A 112 -11.04 6.97 0.71
C GLU A 112 -10.04 5.88 0.37
N LEU A 113 -9.13 5.56 1.28
CA LEU A 113 -8.19 4.46 1.09
C LEU A 113 -8.94 3.14 0.89
N VAL A 114 -9.95 2.87 1.71
CA VAL A 114 -10.76 1.65 1.58
C VAL A 114 -11.44 1.60 0.22
N ALA A 115 -12.00 2.72 -0.24
CA ALA A 115 -12.65 2.78 -1.54
C ALA A 115 -11.67 2.45 -2.67
N ARG A 116 -10.44 2.96 -2.58
CA ARG A 116 -9.41 2.69 -3.58
C ARG A 116 -8.91 1.25 -3.52
N ILE A 117 -8.75 0.69 -2.33
CA ILE A 117 -8.39 -0.72 -2.18
C ILE A 117 -9.44 -1.59 -2.89
N ASN A 118 -10.71 -1.33 -2.62
CA ASN A 118 -11.78 -2.10 -3.23
C ASN A 118 -11.80 -1.94 -4.75
N ALA A 119 -11.54 -0.74 -5.25
CA ALA A 119 -11.50 -0.50 -6.69
C ALA A 119 -10.35 -1.25 -7.36
N VAL A 120 -9.16 -1.22 -6.74
CA VAL A 120 -8.00 -1.94 -7.27
C VAL A 120 -8.25 -3.44 -7.28
N MET A 121 -8.79 -3.97 -6.19
CA MET A 121 -9.07 -5.41 -6.11
C MET A 121 -10.09 -5.86 -7.14
N ARG A 122 -11.11 -5.04 -7.40
CA ARG A 122 -12.10 -5.36 -8.44
C ARG A 122 -11.46 -5.44 -9.83
N ARG A 123 -10.58 -4.49 -10.15
CA ARG A 123 -9.91 -4.49 -11.46
C ARG A 123 -9.02 -5.72 -11.62
N ARG A 124 -8.35 -6.12 -10.54
CA ARG A 124 -7.46 -7.28 -10.56
C ARG A 124 -8.23 -8.59 -10.69
N ALA A 125 -9.46 -8.63 -10.18
CA ALA A 125 -10.30 -9.82 -10.23
C ALA A 125 -10.99 -10.01 -11.59
N ALA A 126 -11.06 -8.96 -12.39
CA ALA A 126 -11.76 -9.00 -13.68
C ALA A 126 -10.98 -9.74 -14.75
#